data_cee3dc187ded1def2f5a1db312c7e6b2
#
_entry.id   cee3dc187ded1def2f5a1db312c7e6b2
#
_cell.length_a   1.000
_cell.length_b   1.000
_cell.length_c   1.000
_cell.angle_alpha   90.00
_cell.angle_beta   90.00
_cell.angle_gamma   90.00
#
_symmetry.space_group_name_H-M   'P 1'
#
loop_
_entity.id
_entity.type
_entity.pdbx_description
1 polymer ?
#
loop_
_entity_poly.entity_id
_entity_poly.type
_entity_poly.pdbx_seq_one_letter_code
_entity_poly.pdbx_strand_id
1 'polypeptide(L)'
;MVLRRAGTAAAAAAVVAVGFVGIVTVGTFAASGTARSGTNHLSISSGTVPTAYRPLIEKWGALCPEISPPMLAAQLYQESGFDPTAKSPAKAYGMAQFLEGTWATYGVDANGDGRRDIWDPADAIASAATYDCALAKDVSNVPGDRQANMLAAYNAGPYAVIKAGGVPGYRETQGYVKNIQSLARSFTAPAPQTAVGLSQQAAGAIYFAQTKLGTPYLWGGEGLPSQQGRFDCSGLTQAAFESVGIALPRVANDQWYAGEHPSRDQLRPGDLVFFANDLNDPRSIHHVGIYVGGGYMIDAPHTGAVIRYDTIDQRDYIGATRVTPDGAAALPVRNADGTISGGQGPKQS
;
A
#
# COMPACT_ATOMS: atom_id res chain seq x y z
N MET A 1 21.91 12.74 44.35
CA MET A 1 20.68 12.79 43.56
C MET A 1 21.09 12.98 42.09
N VAL A 2 21.29 11.87 41.34
CA VAL A 2 21.85 11.85 40.00
C VAL A 2 20.77 11.34 39.08
N LEU A 3 20.29 12.22 38.19
CA LEU A 3 19.36 11.87 37.10
C LEU A 3 20.13 11.09 36.04
N ARG A 4 19.73 9.85 35.79
CA ARG A 4 20.13 9.08 34.61
C ARG A 4 19.23 9.44 33.43
N ARG A 5 19.80 10.04 32.40
CA ARG A 5 19.17 10.19 31.09
C ARG A 5 19.27 8.85 30.35
N ALA A 6 18.13 8.33 29.91
CA ALA A 6 18.07 7.23 28.98
C ALA A 6 18.46 7.73 27.56
N GLY A 7 19.56 7.22 27.05
CA GLY A 7 20.00 7.47 25.69
C GLY A 7 19.33 6.49 24.74
N THR A 8 18.60 7.02 23.78
CA THR A 8 18.15 6.29 22.60
C THR A 8 19.36 6.04 21.68
N ALA A 9 19.76 4.80 21.56
CA ALA A 9 20.81 4.39 20.63
C ALA A 9 20.19 4.31 19.22
N ALA A 10 20.47 5.31 18.38
CA ALA A 10 20.31 5.20 16.95
C ALA A 10 21.44 4.32 16.41
N ALA A 11 21.11 3.16 15.87
CA ALA A 11 22.07 2.30 15.20
C ALA A 11 22.42 2.91 13.83
N ALA A 12 23.56 3.61 13.78
CA ALA A 12 24.15 4.02 12.52
C ALA A 12 24.82 2.79 11.88
N ALA A 13 24.27 2.30 10.78
CA ALA A 13 24.92 1.27 9.97
C ALA A 13 26.12 1.89 9.26
N ALA A 14 27.32 1.58 9.73
CA ALA A 14 28.56 1.93 9.05
C ALA A 14 28.76 0.95 7.89
N VAL A 15 28.65 1.45 6.66
CA VAL A 15 29.01 0.72 5.44
C VAL A 15 30.52 0.70 5.32
N VAL A 16 31.15 -0.46 5.54
CA VAL A 16 32.54 -0.71 5.14
C VAL A 16 32.51 -1.18 3.68
N ALA A 17 32.91 -0.30 2.78
CA ALA A 17 33.11 -0.62 1.37
C ALA A 17 34.39 -1.46 1.22
N VAL A 18 34.24 -2.76 0.95
CA VAL A 18 35.31 -3.59 0.43
C VAL A 18 35.20 -3.56 -1.10
N GLY A 19 36.14 -2.86 -1.73
CA GLY A 19 36.21 -2.74 -3.17
C GLY A 19 36.62 -4.08 -3.82
N PHE A 20 35.76 -4.61 -4.66
CA PHE A 20 36.12 -5.56 -5.70
C PHE A 20 35.91 -4.88 -7.05
N VAL A 21 37.02 -4.60 -7.72
CA VAL A 21 37.01 -4.16 -9.13
C VAL A 21 36.73 -5.38 -9.99
N GLY A 22 35.47 -5.54 -10.39
CA GLY A 22 35.05 -6.48 -11.42
C GLY A 22 34.71 -5.74 -12.70
N ILE A 23 35.50 -5.97 -13.75
CA ILE A 23 35.26 -5.45 -15.10
C ILE A 23 33.98 -6.09 -15.63
N VAL A 24 32.91 -5.31 -15.75
CA VAL A 24 31.68 -5.75 -16.41
C VAL A 24 31.78 -5.41 -17.90
N THR A 25 32.01 -6.42 -18.73
CA THR A 25 31.84 -6.32 -20.19
C THR A 25 30.34 -6.26 -20.52
N VAL A 26 29.92 -5.15 -21.10
CA VAL A 26 28.56 -4.96 -21.61
C VAL A 26 28.40 -5.84 -22.86
N GLY A 27 27.77 -6.98 -22.70
CA GLY A 27 27.31 -7.82 -23.79
C GLY A 27 25.94 -7.36 -24.28
N THR A 28 25.83 -6.94 -25.53
CA THR A 28 24.55 -6.69 -26.20
C THR A 28 23.83 -8.02 -26.41
N PHE A 29 22.75 -8.25 -25.67
CA PHE A 29 21.86 -9.39 -25.92
C PHE A 29 20.79 -9.03 -26.96
N ALA A 30 20.91 -9.60 -28.14
CA ALA A 30 19.84 -9.66 -29.13
C ALA A 30 18.77 -10.63 -28.60
N ALA A 31 17.54 -10.15 -28.47
CA ALA A 31 16.40 -10.96 -28.09
C ALA A 31 15.98 -11.86 -29.26
N SER A 32 16.32 -13.15 -29.19
CA SER A 32 15.70 -14.20 -30.02
C SER A 32 14.65 -14.90 -29.17
N GLY A 33 13.38 -14.67 -29.52
CA GLY A 33 12.26 -15.26 -28.83
C GLY A 33 12.15 -16.77 -29.03
N THR A 34 12.04 -17.50 -27.95
CA THR A 34 11.29 -18.77 -27.90
C THR A 34 10.50 -18.76 -26.58
N ALA A 35 9.19 -18.72 -26.74
CA ALA A 35 8.24 -18.83 -25.64
C ALA A 35 8.48 -20.14 -24.86
N ARG A 36 8.89 -20.04 -23.60
CA ARG A 36 8.79 -21.12 -22.63
C ARG A 36 7.61 -20.85 -21.71
N SER A 37 6.62 -21.70 -21.86
CA SER A 37 5.44 -21.85 -21.02
C SER A 37 5.83 -22.05 -19.56
N GLY A 38 5.16 -21.31 -18.63
CA GLY A 38 5.04 -21.72 -17.24
C GLY A 38 5.74 -20.84 -16.18
N THR A 39 5.77 -19.51 -16.33
CA THR A 39 5.94 -18.63 -15.17
C THR A 39 4.59 -18.00 -14.84
N ASN A 40 4.05 -18.31 -13.66
CA ASN A 40 2.93 -17.59 -13.10
C ASN A 40 3.37 -16.13 -12.89
N HIS A 41 3.23 -15.29 -13.92
CA HIS A 41 3.43 -13.86 -13.80
C HIS A 41 2.30 -13.31 -12.91
N LEU A 42 2.62 -13.08 -11.63
CA LEU A 42 1.75 -12.35 -10.74
C LEU A 42 1.59 -10.94 -11.32
N SER A 43 0.38 -10.59 -11.72
CA SER A 43 0.04 -9.25 -12.19
C SER A 43 -0.55 -8.42 -11.05
N ILE A 44 -0.43 -7.10 -11.18
CA ILE A 44 -1.00 -6.15 -10.23
C ILE A 44 -2.51 -6.06 -10.45
N SER A 45 -3.30 -6.11 -9.36
CA SER A 45 -4.74 -5.84 -9.39
C SER A 45 -5.01 -4.46 -9.99
N SER A 46 -6.07 -4.34 -10.79
CA SER A 46 -6.52 -3.04 -11.29
C SER A 46 -6.86 -2.14 -10.10
N GLY A 47 -6.30 -0.95 -10.09
CA GLY A 47 -6.60 0.07 -9.08
C GLY A 47 -5.77 0.03 -7.79
N THR A 48 -4.82 -0.90 -7.59
CA THR A 48 -3.98 -0.96 -6.38
C THR A 48 -2.71 -0.09 -6.44
N VAL A 49 -2.35 0.40 -7.61
CA VAL A 49 -1.15 1.21 -7.86
C VAL A 49 -1.54 2.42 -8.70
N PRO A 50 -0.99 3.62 -8.45
CA PRO A 50 -1.22 4.77 -9.30
C PRO A 50 -0.99 4.45 -10.77
N THR A 51 -1.92 4.83 -11.64
CA THR A 51 -1.95 4.43 -13.06
C THR A 51 -0.67 4.79 -13.80
N ALA A 52 -0.05 5.92 -13.43
CA ALA A 52 1.20 6.39 -14.02
C ALA A 52 2.39 5.45 -13.71
N TYR A 53 2.38 4.76 -12.57
CA TYR A 53 3.51 3.92 -12.14
C TYR A 53 3.32 2.45 -12.50
N ARG A 54 2.08 2.04 -12.76
CA ARG A 54 1.75 0.63 -13.05
C ARG A 54 2.60 0.00 -14.16
N PRO A 55 2.73 0.60 -15.36
CA PRO A 55 3.54 0.00 -16.43
C PRO A 55 5.02 -0.15 -16.05
N LEU A 56 5.55 0.79 -15.26
CA LEU A 56 6.92 0.74 -14.78
C LEU A 56 7.11 -0.40 -13.77
N ILE A 57 6.18 -0.52 -12.81
CA ILE A 57 6.22 -1.56 -11.78
C ILE A 57 6.01 -2.95 -12.40
N GLU A 58 5.11 -3.09 -13.39
CA GLU A 58 4.93 -4.35 -14.14
C GLU A 58 6.20 -4.74 -14.90
N LYS A 59 6.87 -3.78 -15.54
CA LYS A 59 8.13 -4.00 -16.25
C LYS A 59 9.25 -4.43 -15.30
N TRP A 60 9.49 -3.64 -14.26
CA TRP A 60 10.67 -3.82 -13.41
C TRP A 60 10.45 -4.85 -12.30
N GLY A 61 9.21 -5.09 -11.87
CA GLY A 61 8.89 -6.14 -10.89
C GLY A 61 9.04 -7.58 -11.41
N ALA A 62 9.43 -7.76 -12.68
CA ALA A 62 9.76 -9.06 -13.26
C ALA A 62 11.26 -9.25 -13.51
N LEU A 63 12.12 -8.40 -12.91
CA LEU A 63 13.56 -8.36 -13.21
C LEU A 63 14.31 -9.61 -12.72
N CYS A 64 13.92 -10.18 -11.58
CA CYS A 64 14.49 -11.41 -11.03
C CYS A 64 13.44 -12.25 -10.29
N PRO A 65 13.72 -13.53 -9.98
CA PRO A 65 12.73 -14.46 -9.41
C PRO A 65 12.21 -14.07 -8.02
N GLU A 66 12.99 -13.34 -7.25
CA GLU A 66 12.67 -12.97 -5.87
C GLU A 66 11.72 -11.77 -5.77
N ILE A 67 11.54 -11.02 -6.85
CA ILE A 67 10.56 -9.93 -6.91
C ILE A 67 9.40 -10.27 -7.83
N SER A 68 8.28 -9.61 -7.60
CA SER A 68 7.12 -9.63 -8.51
C SER A 68 6.53 -8.23 -8.57
N PRO A 69 5.77 -7.88 -9.62
CA PRO A 69 5.12 -6.57 -9.68
C PRO A 69 4.32 -6.20 -8.44
N PRO A 70 3.48 -7.08 -7.85
CA PRO A 70 2.82 -6.78 -6.59
C PRO A 70 3.78 -6.58 -5.41
N MET A 71 4.91 -7.31 -5.38
CA MET A 71 5.92 -7.16 -4.32
C MET A 71 6.63 -5.82 -4.42
N LEU A 72 7.09 -5.44 -5.61
CA LEU A 72 7.72 -4.14 -5.86
C LEU A 72 6.75 -3.00 -5.54
N ALA A 73 5.48 -3.11 -5.94
CA ALA A 73 4.44 -2.13 -5.61
C ALA A 73 4.26 -2.00 -4.08
N ALA A 74 4.18 -3.12 -3.36
CA ALA A 74 4.02 -3.14 -1.91
C ALA A 74 5.22 -2.52 -1.19
N GLN A 75 6.42 -2.73 -1.71
CA GLN A 75 7.65 -2.15 -1.17
C GLN A 75 7.67 -0.63 -1.39
N LEU A 76 7.47 -0.14 -2.60
CA LEU A 76 7.41 1.30 -2.89
C LEU A 76 6.32 2.00 -2.08
N TYR A 77 5.22 1.30 -1.85
CA TYR A 77 4.18 1.76 -0.96
C TYR A 77 4.66 1.84 0.51
N GLN A 78 5.30 0.79 1.03
CA GLN A 78 5.83 0.75 2.40
C GLN A 78 6.91 1.82 2.62
N GLU A 79 7.69 2.14 1.59
CA GLU A 79 8.74 3.16 1.66
C GLU A 79 8.19 4.59 1.75
N SER A 80 7.20 4.93 0.91
CA SER A 80 6.76 6.32 0.78
C SER A 80 5.27 6.53 0.50
N GLY A 81 4.48 5.45 0.34
CA GLY A 81 3.11 5.58 -0.18
C GLY A 81 3.08 6.01 -1.64
N PHE A 82 4.08 5.69 -2.43
CA PHE A 82 4.29 6.15 -3.81
C PHE A 82 4.59 7.66 -3.94
N ASP A 83 5.04 8.32 -2.89
CA ASP A 83 5.42 9.74 -2.94
C ASP A 83 6.85 9.90 -3.49
N PRO A 84 7.02 10.46 -4.72
CA PRO A 84 8.35 10.65 -5.30
C PRO A 84 9.15 11.75 -4.60
N THR A 85 8.53 12.58 -3.76
CA THR A 85 9.18 13.69 -3.05
C THR A 85 9.48 13.38 -1.58
N ALA A 86 9.22 12.14 -1.15
CA ALA A 86 9.38 11.72 0.24
C ALA A 86 10.82 11.87 0.75
N LYS A 87 10.95 12.34 1.99
CA LYS A 87 12.23 12.49 2.70
C LYS A 87 12.08 11.97 4.12
N SER A 88 12.95 11.06 4.52
CA SER A 88 12.97 10.57 5.89
C SER A 88 13.95 11.32 6.78
N PRO A 89 13.78 11.29 8.10
CA PRO A 89 14.78 11.81 9.05
C PRO A 89 16.15 11.13 8.92
N ALA A 90 16.19 9.89 8.43
CA ALA A 90 17.42 9.13 8.17
C ALA A 90 18.12 9.53 6.86
N LYS A 91 17.62 10.57 6.17
CA LYS A 91 18.14 11.04 4.86
C LYS A 91 17.98 10.00 3.75
N ALA A 92 16.89 9.26 3.78
CA ALA A 92 16.44 8.49 2.65
C ALA A 92 15.48 9.33 1.79
N TYR A 93 15.55 9.17 0.47
CA TYR A 93 14.94 10.09 -0.50
C TYR A 93 14.14 9.37 -1.57
N GLY A 94 13.12 10.06 -2.08
CA GLY A 94 12.31 9.65 -3.20
C GLY A 94 11.34 8.51 -2.88
N MET A 95 10.68 8.02 -3.91
CA MET A 95 9.65 6.99 -3.81
C MET A 95 10.13 5.69 -3.16
N ALA A 96 11.38 5.30 -3.39
CA ALA A 96 11.98 4.06 -2.90
C ALA A 96 12.91 4.27 -1.68
N GLN A 97 12.93 5.47 -1.09
CA GLN A 97 13.68 5.82 0.12
C GLN A 97 15.16 5.42 0.06
N PHE A 98 15.84 5.75 -1.03
CA PHE A 98 17.26 5.49 -1.16
C PHE A 98 18.13 6.43 -0.30
N LEU A 99 19.15 5.86 0.33
CA LEU A 99 20.28 6.63 0.84
C LEU A 99 21.19 7.05 -0.32
N GLU A 100 21.84 8.22 -0.22
CA GLU A 100 22.69 8.75 -1.28
C GLU A 100 23.79 7.77 -1.74
N GLY A 101 24.43 7.05 -0.82
CA GLY A 101 25.46 6.07 -1.15
C GLY A 101 24.93 4.87 -1.91
N THR A 102 23.73 4.39 -1.55
CA THR A 102 23.05 3.30 -2.26
C THR A 102 22.59 3.77 -3.64
N TRP A 103 22.04 4.98 -3.74
CA TRP A 103 21.66 5.59 -5.01
C TRP A 103 22.85 5.74 -5.97
N ALA A 104 24.00 6.21 -5.48
CA ALA A 104 25.20 6.36 -6.29
C ALA A 104 25.62 5.05 -6.96
N THR A 105 25.37 3.91 -6.29
CA THR A 105 25.74 2.57 -6.78
C THR A 105 24.65 1.94 -7.66
N TYR A 106 23.39 2.03 -7.26
CA TYR A 106 22.28 1.28 -7.85
C TYR A 106 21.29 2.14 -8.64
N GLY A 107 21.45 3.47 -8.64
CA GLY A 107 20.60 4.36 -9.43
C GLY A 107 20.67 4.03 -10.92
N VAL A 108 19.52 3.95 -11.57
CA VAL A 108 19.33 3.63 -12.99
C VAL A 108 18.68 4.82 -13.68
N ASP A 109 19.14 5.20 -14.87
CA ASP A 109 18.43 6.08 -15.80
C ASP A 109 17.45 5.20 -16.60
N ALA A 110 16.21 5.14 -16.15
CA ALA A 110 15.21 4.24 -16.72
C ALA A 110 14.31 4.90 -17.77
N ASN A 111 14.24 6.23 -17.74
CA ASN A 111 13.51 7.05 -18.73
C ASN A 111 14.37 7.44 -19.92
N GLY A 112 15.72 7.30 -19.83
CA GLY A 112 16.67 7.56 -20.92
C GLY A 112 16.97 9.04 -21.13
N ASP A 113 16.79 9.89 -20.14
CA ASP A 113 17.04 11.34 -20.24
C ASP A 113 18.51 11.72 -20.00
N GLY A 114 19.37 10.73 -19.73
CA GLY A 114 20.80 10.90 -19.45
C GLY A 114 21.13 11.26 -18.00
N ARG A 115 20.15 11.18 -17.10
CA ARG A 115 20.31 11.45 -15.67
C ARG A 115 19.81 10.25 -14.86
N ARG A 116 20.32 10.12 -13.66
CA ARG A 116 19.80 9.22 -12.63
C ARG A 116 19.23 10.11 -11.53
N ASP A 117 17.91 10.33 -11.57
CA ASP A 117 17.25 11.24 -10.65
C ASP A 117 16.45 10.47 -9.59
N ILE A 118 16.87 10.56 -8.34
CA ILE A 118 16.24 9.90 -7.19
C ILE A 118 14.77 10.34 -6.98
N TRP A 119 14.39 11.48 -7.56
CA TRP A 119 13.06 12.05 -7.49
C TRP A 119 12.19 11.68 -8.71
N ASP A 120 12.81 11.15 -9.78
CA ASP A 120 12.07 10.66 -10.92
C ASP A 120 11.48 9.28 -10.63
N PRO A 121 10.15 9.08 -10.76
CA PRO A 121 9.51 7.81 -10.49
C PRO A 121 10.01 6.64 -11.34
N ALA A 122 10.35 6.87 -12.63
CA ALA A 122 10.81 5.80 -13.49
C ALA A 122 12.18 5.30 -13.03
N ASP A 123 13.08 6.21 -12.69
CA ASP A 123 14.41 5.90 -12.20
C ASP A 123 14.36 5.24 -10.82
N ALA A 124 13.53 5.78 -9.91
CA ALA A 124 13.38 5.24 -8.57
C ALA A 124 12.81 3.81 -8.56
N ILE A 125 11.78 3.53 -9.38
CA ILE A 125 11.16 2.19 -9.51
C ILE A 125 12.16 1.18 -10.08
N ALA A 126 12.85 1.55 -11.16
CA ALA A 126 13.86 0.71 -11.79
C ALA A 126 15.04 0.41 -10.86
N SER A 127 15.49 1.44 -10.14
CA SER A 127 16.59 1.32 -9.18
C SER A 127 16.22 0.43 -7.99
N ALA A 128 14.99 0.54 -7.47
CA ALA A 128 14.50 -0.33 -6.40
C ALA A 128 14.55 -1.80 -6.82
N ALA A 129 13.97 -2.13 -7.97
CA ALA A 129 14.01 -3.49 -8.51
C ALA A 129 15.43 -4.01 -8.75
N THR A 130 16.31 -3.16 -9.27
CA THR A 130 17.72 -3.50 -9.50
C THR A 130 18.45 -3.79 -8.18
N TYR A 131 18.21 -2.97 -7.18
CA TYR A 131 18.81 -3.16 -5.86
C TYR A 131 18.26 -4.40 -5.16
N ASP A 132 16.96 -4.66 -5.23
CA ASP A 132 16.34 -5.88 -4.71
C ASP A 132 16.99 -7.15 -5.31
N CYS A 133 17.18 -7.17 -6.62
CA CYS A 133 17.82 -8.31 -7.28
C CYS A 133 19.29 -8.48 -6.87
N ALA A 134 20.01 -7.38 -6.63
CA ALA A 134 21.37 -7.44 -6.09
C ALA A 134 21.36 -8.01 -4.66
N LEU A 135 20.48 -7.51 -3.79
CA LEU A 135 20.32 -8.00 -2.43
C LEU A 135 19.90 -9.47 -2.38
N ALA A 136 18.96 -9.89 -3.23
CA ALA A 136 18.55 -11.29 -3.34
C ALA A 136 19.74 -12.21 -3.66
N LYS A 137 20.66 -11.75 -4.50
CA LYS A 137 21.91 -12.45 -4.82
C LYS A 137 22.86 -12.47 -3.62
N ASP A 138 23.04 -11.34 -2.92
CA ASP A 138 23.93 -11.22 -1.78
C ASP A 138 23.52 -12.15 -0.62
N VAL A 139 22.21 -12.28 -0.40
CA VAL A 139 21.68 -13.16 0.66
C VAL A 139 21.24 -14.54 0.17
N SER A 140 21.60 -14.94 -1.06
CA SER A 140 21.14 -16.19 -1.69
C SER A 140 21.47 -17.45 -0.92
N ASN A 141 22.54 -17.45 -0.14
CA ASN A 141 22.98 -18.57 0.71
C ASN A 141 22.39 -18.56 2.12
N VAL A 142 21.56 -17.54 2.46
CA VAL A 142 20.93 -17.44 3.76
C VAL A 142 19.69 -18.37 3.81
N PRO A 143 19.55 -19.26 4.82
CA PRO A 143 18.40 -20.13 4.94
C PRO A 143 17.07 -19.37 5.08
N GLY A 144 15.96 -20.04 4.75
CA GLY A 144 14.61 -19.53 4.94
C GLY A 144 13.98 -18.94 3.68
N ASP A 145 13.04 -18.03 3.86
CA ASP A 145 12.31 -17.40 2.76
C ASP A 145 13.21 -16.36 2.05
N ARG A 146 13.53 -16.62 0.79
CA ARG A 146 14.42 -15.78 -0.02
C ARG A 146 13.88 -14.37 -0.21
N GLN A 147 12.58 -14.23 -0.39
CA GLN A 147 11.89 -12.95 -0.50
C GLN A 147 11.97 -12.15 0.81
N ALA A 148 11.70 -12.82 1.94
CA ALA A 148 11.81 -12.20 3.26
C ALA A 148 13.25 -11.75 3.56
N ASN A 149 14.24 -12.58 3.21
CA ASN A 149 15.65 -12.24 3.38
C ASN A 149 16.07 -11.04 2.51
N MET A 150 15.61 -10.97 1.26
CA MET A 150 15.83 -9.83 0.37
C MET A 150 15.22 -8.54 0.94
N LEU A 151 13.96 -8.56 1.34
CA LEU A 151 13.29 -7.40 1.95
C LEU A 151 13.96 -6.96 3.25
N ALA A 152 14.36 -7.92 4.08
CA ALA A 152 15.11 -7.63 5.30
C ALA A 152 16.47 -7.00 4.99
N ALA A 153 17.12 -7.41 3.90
CA ALA A 153 18.37 -6.84 3.45
C ALA A 153 18.22 -5.40 2.92
N TYR A 154 17.10 -5.08 2.29
CA TYR A 154 16.79 -3.71 1.88
C TYR A 154 16.69 -2.77 3.09
N ASN A 155 15.97 -3.18 4.13
CA ASN A 155 15.73 -2.39 5.33
C ASN A 155 16.94 -2.36 6.31
N ALA A 156 17.58 -3.51 6.57
CA ALA A 156 18.61 -3.64 7.61
C ALA A 156 20.03 -3.84 7.06
N GLY A 157 20.18 -3.93 5.74
CA GLY A 157 21.42 -4.27 5.06
C GLY A 157 21.71 -5.78 4.98
N PRO A 158 22.37 -6.24 3.90
CA PRO A 158 22.61 -7.67 3.67
C PRO A 158 23.47 -8.31 4.75
N TYR A 159 24.43 -7.58 5.32
CA TYR A 159 25.27 -8.09 6.39
C TYR A 159 24.47 -8.50 7.65
N ALA A 160 23.45 -7.73 8.02
CA ALA A 160 22.61 -8.03 9.16
C ALA A 160 21.84 -9.37 8.96
N VAL A 161 21.34 -9.60 7.74
CA VAL A 161 20.63 -10.81 7.34
C VAL A 161 21.57 -12.03 7.33
N ILE A 162 22.76 -11.89 6.73
CA ILE A 162 23.79 -12.96 6.72
C ILE A 162 24.18 -13.33 8.13
N LYS A 163 24.47 -12.34 8.97
CA LYS A 163 24.88 -12.53 10.37
C LYS A 163 23.78 -13.19 11.20
N ALA A 164 22.53 -12.86 10.94
CA ALA A 164 21.38 -13.45 11.64
C ALA A 164 21.01 -14.85 11.13
N GLY A 165 21.49 -15.24 9.95
CA GLY A 165 21.07 -16.47 9.29
C GLY A 165 19.61 -16.46 8.83
N GLY A 166 19.06 -15.27 8.52
CA GLY A 166 17.67 -15.02 8.16
C GLY A 166 17.26 -13.58 8.48
N VAL A 167 15.95 -13.33 8.51
CA VAL A 167 15.41 -12.01 8.93
C VAL A 167 15.88 -11.70 10.35
N PRO A 168 16.64 -10.58 10.57
CA PRO A 168 17.16 -10.26 11.88
C PRO A 168 16.06 -9.94 12.88
N GLY A 169 16.36 -10.14 14.18
CA GLY A 169 15.41 -9.94 15.28
C GLY A 169 15.03 -8.46 15.56
N TYR A 170 15.30 -7.56 14.64
CA TYR A 170 14.93 -6.13 14.76
C TYR A 170 13.43 -5.98 14.53
N ARG A 171 12.71 -5.41 15.49
CA ARG A 171 11.26 -5.23 15.43
C ARG A 171 10.81 -4.47 14.18
N GLU A 172 11.58 -3.44 13.79
CA GLU A 172 11.32 -2.65 12.59
C GLU A 172 11.43 -3.50 11.34
N THR A 173 12.53 -4.24 11.17
CA THR A 173 12.77 -5.10 9.99
C THR A 173 11.76 -6.23 9.88
N GLN A 174 11.39 -6.86 11.00
CA GLN A 174 10.34 -7.88 11.02
C GLN A 174 8.98 -7.32 10.61
N GLY A 175 8.64 -6.13 11.12
CA GLY A 175 7.44 -5.39 10.71
C GLY A 175 7.45 -5.04 9.22
N TYR A 176 8.55 -4.51 8.72
CA TYR A 176 8.76 -4.18 7.31
C TYR A 176 8.48 -5.37 6.38
N VAL A 177 9.15 -6.50 6.64
CA VAL A 177 8.96 -7.73 5.84
C VAL A 177 7.51 -8.22 5.89
N LYS A 178 6.93 -8.33 7.08
CA LYS A 178 5.54 -8.78 7.25
C LYS A 178 4.54 -7.89 6.53
N ASN A 179 4.71 -6.57 6.64
CA ASN A 179 3.82 -5.60 6.02
C ASN A 179 3.88 -5.69 4.49
N ILE A 180 5.08 -5.69 3.91
CA ILE A 180 5.24 -5.78 2.45
C ILE A 180 4.67 -7.09 1.92
N GLN A 181 4.95 -8.23 2.54
CA GLN A 181 4.39 -9.51 2.12
C GLN A 181 2.86 -9.53 2.21
N SER A 182 2.28 -8.88 3.21
CA SER A 182 0.82 -8.74 3.35
C SER A 182 0.24 -7.85 2.26
N LEU A 183 0.83 -6.68 2.03
CA LEU A 183 0.43 -5.74 0.97
C LEU A 183 0.58 -6.36 -0.42
N ALA A 184 1.66 -7.10 -0.69
CA ALA A 184 1.86 -7.76 -1.96
C ALA A 184 0.75 -8.75 -2.29
N ARG A 185 0.25 -9.49 -1.30
CA ARG A 185 -0.93 -10.36 -1.48
C ARG A 185 -2.18 -9.56 -1.87
N SER A 186 -2.42 -8.41 -1.26
CA SER A 186 -3.56 -7.56 -1.61
C SER A 186 -3.41 -6.88 -2.96
N PHE A 187 -2.18 -6.64 -3.39
CA PHE A 187 -1.87 -6.04 -4.70
C PHE A 187 -1.81 -7.08 -5.82
N THR A 188 -1.76 -8.36 -5.50
CA THR A 188 -1.79 -9.43 -6.51
C THR A 188 -3.16 -9.50 -7.15
N ALA A 189 -3.23 -9.38 -8.48
CA ALA A 189 -4.46 -9.70 -9.19
C ALA A 189 -4.81 -11.17 -8.90
N PRO A 190 -6.06 -11.48 -8.55
CA PRO A 190 -6.47 -12.85 -8.46
C PRO A 190 -6.13 -13.54 -9.78
N ALA A 191 -5.53 -14.74 -9.73
CA ALA A 191 -5.39 -15.58 -10.91
C ALA A 191 -6.77 -15.61 -11.60
N PRO A 192 -6.86 -15.73 -12.94
CA PRO A 192 -8.13 -15.77 -13.65
C PRO A 192 -8.91 -17.03 -13.26
N GLN A 193 -9.35 -17.06 -12.04
CA GLN A 193 -10.41 -17.92 -11.55
C GLN A 193 -11.67 -17.10 -11.75
N THR A 194 -12.66 -17.71 -12.40
CA THR A 194 -14.04 -17.21 -12.52
C THR A 194 -14.38 -16.30 -11.36
N ALA A 195 -14.59 -15.02 -11.69
CA ALA A 195 -14.72 -13.91 -10.76
C ALA A 195 -15.81 -14.18 -9.69
N VAL A 196 -15.40 -14.78 -8.59
CA VAL A 196 -16.17 -14.85 -7.37
C VAL A 196 -15.47 -13.92 -6.39
N GLY A 197 -15.91 -12.64 -6.30
CA GLY A 197 -15.58 -11.87 -5.14
C GLY A 197 -15.29 -10.40 -5.21
N LEU A 198 -15.02 -9.79 -6.35
CA LEU A 198 -14.93 -8.32 -6.46
C LEU A 198 -15.97 -7.85 -7.45
N SER A 199 -17.02 -7.19 -6.97
CA SER A 199 -17.91 -6.48 -7.88
C SER A 199 -17.11 -5.39 -8.60
N GLN A 200 -17.44 -5.11 -9.86
CA GLN A 200 -16.81 -3.99 -10.60
C GLN A 200 -16.92 -2.66 -9.84
N GLN A 201 -17.99 -2.50 -9.06
CA GLN A 201 -18.23 -1.32 -8.24
C GLN A 201 -17.26 -1.21 -7.07
N ALA A 202 -16.98 -2.31 -6.35
CA ALA A 202 -15.97 -2.31 -5.29
C ALA A 202 -14.58 -1.95 -5.84
N ALA A 203 -14.20 -2.57 -6.96
CA ALA A 203 -12.92 -2.27 -7.62
C ALA A 203 -12.85 -0.81 -8.10
N GLY A 204 -13.93 -0.28 -8.66
CA GLY A 204 -14.01 1.12 -9.11
C GLY A 204 -13.95 2.12 -7.96
N ALA A 205 -14.61 1.85 -6.83
CA ALA A 205 -14.56 2.69 -5.64
C ALA A 205 -13.13 2.73 -5.03
N ILE A 206 -12.48 1.56 -4.95
CA ILE A 206 -11.07 1.48 -4.52
C ILE A 206 -10.19 2.29 -5.47
N TYR A 207 -10.36 2.13 -6.78
CA TYR A 207 -9.59 2.88 -7.78
C TYR A 207 -9.78 4.39 -7.61
N PHE A 208 -11.01 4.86 -7.44
CA PHE A 208 -11.27 6.28 -7.17
C PHE A 208 -10.49 6.76 -5.94
N ALA A 209 -10.58 6.05 -4.80
CA ALA A 209 -9.87 6.41 -3.58
C ALA A 209 -8.34 6.45 -3.80
N GLN A 210 -7.80 5.52 -4.57
CA GLN A 210 -6.38 5.49 -4.93
C GLN A 210 -5.94 6.69 -5.76
N THR A 211 -6.79 7.22 -6.65
CA THR A 211 -6.49 8.45 -7.38
C THR A 211 -6.39 9.69 -6.48
N LYS A 212 -6.81 9.57 -5.21
CA LYS A 212 -6.79 10.66 -4.21
C LYS A 212 -5.66 10.51 -3.19
N LEU A 213 -4.85 9.46 -3.27
CA LEU A 213 -3.69 9.29 -2.38
C LEU A 213 -2.79 10.53 -2.40
N GLY A 214 -2.29 10.92 -1.23
CA GLY A 214 -1.49 12.12 -1.06
C GLY A 214 -2.31 13.42 -0.96
N THR A 215 -3.62 13.41 -1.23
CA THR A 215 -4.48 14.60 -1.06
C THR A 215 -4.62 14.94 0.43
N PRO A 216 -4.38 16.21 0.84
CA PRO A 216 -4.53 16.60 2.24
C PRO A 216 -5.98 16.45 2.74
N TYR A 217 -6.11 15.97 3.96
CA TYR A 217 -7.39 15.90 4.67
C TYR A 217 -8.06 17.28 4.80
N LEU A 218 -9.37 17.32 4.70
CA LEU A 218 -10.18 18.49 5.04
C LEU A 218 -11.42 18.06 5.83
N TRP A 219 -11.59 18.55 7.04
CA TRP A 219 -12.82 18.31 7.80
C TRP A 219 -14.05 18.82 7.03
N GLY A 220 -15.07 17.98 6.87
CA GLY A 220 -16.24 18.29 6.04
C GLY A 220 -15.95 18.27 4.53
N GLY A 221 -14.79 17.77 4.11
CA GLY A 221 -14.40 17.70 2.70
C GLY A 221 -15.17 16.64 1.93
N GLU A 222 -15.62 16.99 0.72
CA GLU A 222 -16.37 16.14 -0.22
C GLU A 222 -15.73 16.09 -1.60
N GLY A 223 -14.50 16.60 -1.72
CA GLY A 223 -13.79 16.64 -2.97
C GLY A 223 -14.24 17.73 -3.95
N LEU A 224 -15.01 18.71 -3.50
CA LEU A 224 -15.50 19.79 -4.33
C LEU A 224 -14.35 20.69 -4.83
N PRO A 225 -14.47 21.35 -6.01
CA PRO A 225 -13.48 22.30 -6.50
C PRO A 225 -13.19 23.44 -5.50
N SER A 226 -14.23 23.93 -4.79
CA SER A 226 -14.11 24.94 -3.73
C SER A 226 -13.29 24.45 -2.52
N GLN A 227 -13.19 23.14 -2.33
CA GLN A 227 -12.42 22.47 -1.29
C GLN A 227 -11.06 21.96 -1.80
N GLN A 228 -10.67 22.36 -3.01
CA GLN A 228 -9.44 21.92 -3.69
C GLN A 228 -9.35 20.39 -3.84
N GLY A 229 -10.49 19.71 -4.02
CA GLY A 229 -10.54 18.26 -4.16
C GLY A 229 -10.22 17.47 -2.90
N ARG A 230 -10.27 18.11 -1.72
CA ARG A 230 -9.95 17.49 -0.42
C ARG A 230 -11.16 16.83 0.22
N PHE A 231 -10.90 15.81 1.04
CA PHE A 231 -11.92 14.96 1.65
C PHE A 231 -11.71 14.83 3.17
N ASP A 232 -12.81 14.54 3.88
CA ASP A 232 -12.75 13.82 5.14
C ASP A 232 -12.97 12.31 4.92
N CYS A 233 -12.98 11.52 6.00
CA CYS A 233 -13.09 10.07 5.92
C CYS A 233 -14.37 9.59 5.19
N SER A 234 -15.52 10.09 5.59
CA SER A 234 -16.82 9.70 5.02
C SER A 234 -17.10 10.39 3.68
N GLY A 235 -16.55 11.57 3.42
CA GLY A 235 -16.60 12.22 2.11
C GLY A 235 -15.80 11.47 1.06
N LEU A 236 -14.65 10.93 1.42
CA LEU A 236 -13.85 10.07 0.53
C LEU A 236 -14.60 8.81 0.15
N THR A 237 -15.16 8.09 1.14
CA THR A 237 -15.94 6.87 0.89
C THR A 237 -17.18 7.16 0.08
N GLN A 238 -17.92 8.24 0.41
CA GLN A 238 -19.09 8.67 -0.34
C GLN A 238 -18.76 8.92 -1.82
N ALA A 239 -17.77 9.77 -2.11
CA ALA A 239 -17.37 10.08 -3.48
C ALA A 239 -16.84 8.86 -4.24
N ALA A 240 -16.11 7.97 -3.56
CA ALA A 240 -15.61 6.74 -4.17
C ALA A 240 -16.75 5.83 -4.64
N PHE A 241 -17.77 5.62 -3.82
CA PHE A 241 -18.90 4.77 -4.18
C PHE A 241 -19.88 5.47 -5.13
N GLU A 242 -20.05 6.78 -5.03
CA GLU A 242 -20.82 7.56 -6.00
C GLU A 242 -20.23 7.47 -7.42
N SER A 243 -18.92 7.43 -7.54
CA SER A 243 -18.21 7.27 -8.82
C SER A 243 -18.56 5.97 -9.56
N VAL A 244 -19.11 4.99 -8.85
CA VAL A 244 -19.54 3.68 -9.37
C VAL A 244 -21.05 3.47 -9.27
N GLY A 245 -21.81 4.54 -9.02
CA GLY A 245 -23.28 4.53 -9.01
C GLY A 245 -23.89 4.03 -7.71
N ILE A 246 -23.15 3.99 -6.61
CA ILE A 246 -23.65 3.65 -5.27
C ILE A 246 -23.69 4.92 -4.42
N ALA A 247 -24.89 5.37 -4.05
CA ALA A 247 -25.06 6.52 -3.16
C ALA A 247 -24.88 6.11 -1.70
N LEU A 248 -23.95 6.74 -1.01
CA LEU A 248 -23.74 6.56 0.42
C LEU A 248 -24.20 7.80 1.21
N PRO A 249 -24.64 7.63 2.46
CA PRO A 249 -24.86 8.75 3.37
C PRO A 249 -23.58 9.58 3.57
N ARG A 250 -23.74 10.88 3.94
CA ARG A 250 -22.63 11.80 4.10
C ARG A 250 -21.72 11.48 5.28
N VAL A 251 -22.26 10.98 6.37
CA VAL A 251 -21.51 10.79 7.61
C VAL A 251 -21.24 9.33 7.94
N ALA A 252 -20.12 9.04 8.57
CA ALA A 252 -19.66 7.68 8.83
C ALA A 252 -20.68 6.82 9.61
N ASN A 253 -21.33 7.40 10.63
CA ASN A 253 -22.37 6.69 11.41
C ASN A 253 -23.54 6.20 10.55
N ASP A 254 -23.97 7.02 9.57
CA ASP A 254 -25.06 6.64 8.68
C ASP A 254 -24.59 5.62 7.64
N GLN A 255 -23.30 5.69 7.20
CA GLN A 255 -22.71 4.72 6.29
C GLN A 255 -22.60 3.32 6.90
N TRP A 256 -22.51 3.22 8.22
CA TRP A 256 -22.59 1.94 8.91
C TRP A 256 -23.84 1.14 8.53
N TYR A 257 -24.97 1.80 8.36
CA TYR A 257 -26.25 1.14 8.05
C TYR A 257 -26.50 0.96 6.55
N ALA A 258 -25.50 1.21 5.70
CA ALA A 258 -25.67 1.18 4.25
C ALA A 258 -25.62 -0.23 3.62
N GLY A 259 -25.47 -1.30 4.40
CA GLY A 259 -25.39 -2.66 3.87
C GLY A 259 -25.25 -3.73 4.96
N GLU A 260 -24.82 -4.92 4.55
CA GLU A 260 -24.57 -6.05 5.46
C GLU A 260 -23.28 -5.87 6.25
N HIS A 261 -23.23 -6.46 7.44
CA HIS A 261 -22.05 -6.43 8.32
C HIS A 261 -21.28 -7.75 8.23
N PRO A 262 -20.28 -7.88 7.34
CA PRO A 262 -19.44 -9.06 7.29
C PRO A 262 -18.55 -9.16 8.56
N SER A 263 -18.32 -10.37 9.02
CA SER A 263 -17.34 -10.61 10.06
C SER A 263 -15.91 -10.31 9.54
N ARG A 264 -14.98 -10.09 10.46
CA ARG A 264 -13.60 -9.67 10.11
C ARG A 264 -12.87 -10.65 9.18
N ASP A 265 -13.12 -11.94 9.32
CA ASP A 265 -12.59 -13.01 8.47
C ASP A 265 -13.27 -13.10 7.09
N GLN A 266 -14.43 -12.47 6.92
CA GLN A 266 -15.18 -12.42 5.67
C GLN A 266 -15.00 -11.10 4.90
N LEU A 267 -14.11 -10.22 5.37
CA LEU A 267 -13.84 -8.95 4.72
C LEU A 267 -13.38 -9.15 3.27
N ARG A 268 -13.94 -8.33 2.39
CA ARG A 268 -13.58 -8.28 0.96
C ARG A 268 -13.16 -6.86 0.58
N PRO A 269 -12.21 -6.68 -0.34
CA PRO A 269 -11.88 -5.36 -0.86
C PRO A 269 -13.15 -4.64 -1.34
N GLY A 270 -13.31 -3.38 -0.92
CA GLY A 270 -14.50 -2.57 -1.13
C GLY A 270 -15.47 -2.55 0.05
N ASP A 271 -15.30 -3.37 1.08
CA ASP A 271 -16.06 -3.21 2.31
C ASP A 271 -15.64 -1.89 3.01
N LEU A 272 -16.59 -1.19 3.60
CA LEU A 272 -16.31 -0.08 4.48
C LEU A 272 -15.90 -0.63 5.85
N VAL A 273 -14.85 -0.11 6.44
CA VAL A 273 -14.37 -0.49 7.78
C VAL A 273 -14.46 0.70 8.72
N PHE A 274 -14.93 0.47 9.94
CA PHE A 274 -15.34 1.53 10.87
C PHE A 274 -14.60 1.44 12.20
N PHE A 275 -14.42 2.61 12.80
CA PHE A 275 -13.75 2.79 14.08
C PHE A 275 -14.61 3.66 15.01
N ALA A 276 -14.75 3.26 16.27
CA ALA A 276 -15.68 3.85 17.22
C ALA A 276 -15.03 4.05 18.59
N ASN A 277 -15.50 5.08 19.32
CA ASN A 277 -15.06 5.32 20.70
C ASN A 277 -15.63 4.27 21.68
N ASP A 278 -16.81 3.73 21.39
CA ASP A 278 -17.42 2.61 22.10
C ASP A 278 -17.78 1.51 21.09
N LEU A 279 -17.16 0.35 21.23
CA LEU A 279 -17.34 -0.78 20.31
C LEU A 279 -18.75 -1.40 20.38
N ASN A 280 -19.56 -1.03 21.37
CA ASN A 280 -20.94 -1.48 21.50
C ASN A 280 -21.95 -0.44 21.00
N ASP A 281 -21.50 0.77 20.64
CA ASP A 281 -22.38 1.83 20.12
C ASP A 281 -21.93 2.33 18.74
N PRO A 282 -22.55 1.90 17.66
CA PRO A 282 -22.26 2.40 16.31
C PRO A 282 -22.44 3.92 16.14
N ARG A 283 -23.19 4.59 17.04
CA ARG A 283 -23.32 6.06 17.02
C ARG A 283 -22.03 6.76 17.44
N SER A 284 -21.15 6.04 18.12
CA SER A 284 -19.83 6.54 18.51
C SER A 284 -18.78 6.42 17.41
N ILE A 285 -19.14 5.96 16.22
CA ILE A 285 -18.24 5.86 15.05
C ILE A 285 -17.72 7.25 14.71
N HIS A 286 -16.39 7.35 14.70
CA HIS A 286 -15.67 8.59 14.41
C HIS A 286 -14.83 8.52 13.14
N HIS A 287 -14.64 7.31 12.56
CA HIS A 287 -13.82 7.13 11.36
C HIS A 287 -14.29 5.98 10.50
N VAL A 288 -14.01 6.08 9.19
CA VAL A 288 -14.33 5.08 8.17
C VAL A 288 -13.25 5.07 7.08
N GLY A 289 -12.94 3.88 6.55
CA GLY A 289 -12.07 3.68 5.40
C GLY A 289 -12.63 2.63 4.44
N ILE A 290 -12.04 2.50 3.25
CA ILE A 290 -12.37 1.47 2.26
C ILE A 290 -11.34 0.34 2.42
N TYR A 291 -11.78 -0.85 2.79
CA TYR A 291 -10.91 -2.03 2.89
C TYR A 291 -10.37 -2.43 1.52
N VAL A 292 -9.07 -2.68 1.44
CA VAL A 292 -8.38 -3.03 0.19
C VAL A 292 -7.76 -4.43 0.21
N GLY A 293 -7.99 -5.18 1.28
CA GLY A 293 -7.39 -6.51 1.47
C GLY A 293 -6.13 -6.47 2.36
N GLY A 294 -5.66 -7.64 2.75
CA GLY A 294 -4.41 -7.80 3.50
C GLY A 294 -4.36 -7.14 4.89
N GLY A 295 -5.49 -6.68 5.42
CA GLY A 295 -5.54 -5.95 6.69
C GLY A 295 -5.38 -4.44 6.55
N TYR A 296 -5.53 -3.88 5.33
CA TYR A 296 -5.37 -2.46 5.04
C TYR A 296 -6.65 -1.82 4.51
N MET A 297 -6.76 -0.51 4.70
CA MET A 297 -7.79 0.36 4.14
C MET A 297 -7.16 1.57 3.46
N ILE A 298 -7.90 2.24 2.57
CA ILE A 298 -7.62 3.62 2.15
C ILE A 298 -8.56 4.52 2.91
N ASP A 299 -8.03 5.56 3.52
CA ASP A 299 -8.80 6.52 4.30
C ASP A 299 -8.25 7.95 4.23
N ALA A 300 -9.06 8.90 4.68
CA ALA A 300 -8.66 10.27 4.98
C ALA A 300 -8.67 10.42 6.52
N PRO A 301 -7.53 10.26 7.21
CA PRO A 301 -7.55 9.95 8.64
C PRO A 301 -7.90 11.13 9.53
N HIS A 302 -7.24 12.28 9.40
CA HIS A 302 -7.43 13.45 10.25
C HIS A 302 -6.74 14.71 9.72
N THR A 303 -7.05 15.86 10.30
CA THR A 303 -6.38 17.14 9.98
C THR A 303 -4.87 17.03 10.13
N GLY A 304 -4.15 17.52 9.12
CA GLY A 304 -2.68 17.46 9.06
C GLY A 304 -2.12 16.19 8.40
N ALA A 305 -2.98 15.22 8.08
CA ALA A 305 -2.61 14.02 7.32
C ALA A 305 -3.08 14.12 5.87
N VAL A 306 -2.64 13.16 5.07
CA VAL A 306 -3.08 12.97 3.68
C VAL A 306 -3.89 11.68 3.56
N ILE A 307 -4.67 11.56 2.48
CA ILE A 307 -5.30 10.28 2.11
C ILE A 307 -4.20 9.27 1.88
N ARG A 308 -4.31 8.13 2.57
CA ARG A 308 -3.29 7.09 2.56
C ARG A 308 -3.90 5.72 2.82
N TYR A 309 -3.04 4.72 2.85
CA TYR A 309 -3.41 3.42 3.36
C TYR A 309 -3.07 3.36 4.86
N ASP A 310 -3.98 2.86 5.66
CA ASP A 310 -3.74 2.56 7.06
C ASP A 310 -4.15 1.10 7.37
N THR A 311 -3.60 0.54 8.44
CA THR A 311 -4.00 -0.78 8.90
C THR A 311 -5.37 -0.73 9.56
N ILE A 312 -6.19 -1.76 9.35
CA ILE A 312 -7.45 -1.96 10.10
C ILE A 312 -7.22 -2.59 11.48
N ASP A 313 -5.99 -2.96 11.82
CA ASP A 313 -5.65 -3.55 13.11
C ASP A 313 -5.47 -2.46 14.17
N GLN A 314 -6.58 -1.80 14.50
CA GLN A 314 -6.66 -0.72 15.48
C GLN A 314 -7.60 -1.15 16.62
N ARG A 315 -7.39 -0.57 17.82
CA ARG A 315 -8.11 -0.98 19.04
C ARG A 315 -9.59 -0.60 19.03
N ASP A 316 -9.92 0.40 18.25
CA ASP A 316 -11.24 0.99 18.08
C ASP A 316 -12.00 0.49 16.86
N TYR A 317 -11.49 -0.56 16.17
CA TYR A 317 -12.20 -1.22 15.08
C TYR A 317 -13.49 -1.85 15.58
N ILE A 318 -14.65 -1.32 15.13
CA ILE A 318 -15.99 -1.80 15.54
C ILE A 318 -16.55 -2.84 14.57
N GLY A 319 -16.17 -2.82 13.29
CA GLY A 319 -16.69 -3.73 12.26
C GLY A 319 -16.65 -3.15 10.86
N ALA A 320 -17.44 -3.76 9.97
CA ALA A 320 -17.47 -3.38 8.56
C ALA A 320 -18.89 -3.39 8.00
N THR A 321 -19.06 -2.72 6.84
CA THR A 321 -20.31 -2.74 6.05
C THR A 321 -20.00 -3.02 4.58
N ARG A 322 -20.69 -3.98 3.99
CA ARG A 322 -20.61 -4.32 2.57
C ARG A 322 -21.69 -3.59 1.79
N VAL A 323 -21.27 -2.65 0.94
CA VAL A 323 -22.17 -1.77 0.17
C VAL A 323 -22.21 -2.09 -1.33
N THR A 324 -21.60 -3.21 -1.74
CA THR A 324 -21.64 -3.70 -3.13
C THR A 324 -22.96 -4.40 -3.46
N PRO A 325 -23.29 -4.72 -4.75
CA PRO A 325 -24.57 -5.30 -5.13
C PRO A 325 -24.99 -6.55 -4.36
N ASP A 326 -24.05 -7.33 -3.86
CA ASP A 326 -24.32 -8.52 -3.06
C ASP A 326 -24.88 -8.21 -1.65
N GLY A 327 -24.77 -6.92 -1.21
CA GLY A 327 -25.28 -6.45 0.07
C GLY A 327 -26.15 -5.19 -0.01
N ALA A 328 -26.18 -4.53 -1.16
CA ALA A 328 -26.72 -3.17 -1.30
C ALA A 328 -28.19 -3.12 -1.81
N ALA A 329 -29.01 -4.11 -1.56
CA ALA A 329 -30.39 -4.16 -2.07
C ALA A 329 -31.27 -2.95 -1.67
N ALA A 330 -30.88 -2.16 -0.65
CA ALA A 330 -31.57 -0.90 -0.28
C ALA A 330 -30.62 -0.01 0.55
N LEU A 331 -29.94 0.92 -0.11
CA LEU A 331 -29.14 1.93 0.59
C LEU A 331 -30.05 3.00 1.23
N PRO A 332 -29.81 3.39 2.48
CA PRO A 332 -30.50 4.52 3.08
C PRO A 332 -30.10 5.80 2.36
N VAL A 333 -31.09 6.62 2.03
CA VAL A 333 -30.90 7.94 1.40
C VAL A 333 -31.14 8.99 2.47
N ARG A 334 -30.14 9.87 2.70
CA ARG A 334 -30.33 11.04 3.56
C ARG A 334 -31.08 12.12 2.78
N ASN A 335 -32.25 12.49 3.27
CA ASN A 335 -33.06 13.56 2.71
C ASN A 335 -32.46 14.95 3.06
N ALA A 336 -32.87 15.98 2.31
CA ALA A 336 -32.43 17.35 2.54
C ALA A 336 -32.78 17.88 3.96
N ASP A 337 -33.76 17.30 4.61
CA ASP A 337 -34.17 17.63 5.99
C ASP A 337 -33.40 16.86 7.07
N GLY A 338 -32.40 16.05 6.65
CA GLY A 338 -31.57 15.24 7.55
C GLY A 338 -32.16 13.88 7.93
N THR A 339 -33.39 13.55 7.47
CA THR A 339 -33.99 12.24 7.70
C THR A 339 -33.38 11.18 6.77
N ILE A 340 -33.42 9.92 7.17
CA ILE A 340 -32.98 8.78 6.37
C ILE A 340 -34.20 8.01 5.87
N SER A 341 -34.30 7.82 4.54
CA SER A 341 -35.32 6.99 3.91
C SER A 341 -34.68 5.86 3.10
N GLY A 342 -35.29 4.69 3.12
CA GLY A 342 -34.77 3.49 2.44
C GLY A 342 -33.64 2.84 3.24
N GLY A 343 -33.69 1.59 3.41
CA GLY A 343 -32.78 0.77 4.21
C GLY A 343 -33.60 -0.04 5.21
N GLN A 344 -33.52 -1.36 5.10
CA GLN A 344 -34.06 -2.20 6.15
C GLN A 344 -33.04 -2.16 7.30
N GLY A 345 -33.41 -1.46 8.37
CA GLY A 345 -32.71 -1.62 9.64
C GLY A 345 -32.70 -3.11 10.03
N PRO A 346 -31.75 -3.56 10.88
CA PRO A 346 -31.73 -4.93 11.34
C PRO A 346 -33.10 -5.28 11.88
N LYS A 347 -33.70 -6.39 11.38
CA LYS A 347 -34.89 -6.93 11.96
C LYS A 347 -34.64 -7.23 13.41
N GLN A 348 -35.23 -6.45 14.31
CA GLN A 348 -35.22 -6.75 15.74
C GLN A 348 -35.89 -8.13 15.88
N SER A 349 -35.12 -9.12 16.22
CA SER A 349 -35.60 -10.45 16.65
C SER A 349 -35.74 -10.46 18.16
#